data_6efa871fadd6aaac9f28ce207cfb64e7
#
_entry.id   6efa871fadd6aaac9f28ce207cfb64e7
#
_cell.length_a   1.000
_cell.length_b   1.000
_cell.length_c   1.000
_cell.angle_alpha   90.00
_cell.angle_beta   90.00
_cell.angle_gamma   90.00
#
_symmetry.space_group_name_H-M   'P 1'
#
loop_
_entity.id
_entity.type
_entity.pdbx_description
1 polymer ?
#
loop_
_entity_poly.entity_id
_entity_poly.type
_entity_poly.pdbx_seq_one_letter_code
_entity_poly.pdbx_strand_id
1 'polypeptide(L)'
;MSFDSSSAGGVALARQADRAGRRIKVFIVVKTAPTPSRSYVDTVCVAGVVISPGPLRWVRLYPVPFRHLDFERQFHKYSIIEVDVAAPSRGDTRPESLRVEDFNKIAVIEETDSNSVRRHEIMGEVESTTACALYRGAQADPAGATSLGLVVPIDPRIEIVASEGWSESQRRTIEAHQDQLALDLGAALRRDAPPLESPPFRVWYVYRCEADGCRRHRQGILDCELTALQRRAQKEGGDVRSWIKDRFETIMLSPDRSTRFILGNQAAGHKRHTFSVLSVYYPKKKDVNRAMMASSVLF
;
A
#
# COMPACT_ATOMS: atom_id res chain seq x y z
N MET A 1 -25.44 -30.57 9.48
CA MET A 1 -24.17 -29.91 9.12
C MET A 1 -24.26 -28.48 9.67
N SER A 2 -23.67 -28.29 10.85
CA SER A 2 -23.67 -26.98 11.54
C SER A 2 -22.59 -26.10 10.90
N PHE A 3 -22.97 -25.00 10.28
CA PHE A 3 -22.05 -23.98 9.88
C PHE A 3 -21.61 -23.19 11.12
N ASP A 4 -20.31 -23.15 11.33
CA ASP A 4 -19.67 -22.47 12.43
C ASP A 4 -19.86 -20.94 12.31
N SER A 5 -20.71 -20.37 13.16
CA SER A 5 -21.04 -18.94 13.22
C SER A 5 -20.02 -18.13 14.04
N SER A 6 -18.92 -18.74 14.48
CA SER A 6 -17.94 -18.10 15.39
C SER A 6 -16.99 -17.12 14.70
N SER A 7 -16.71 -17.28 13.39
CA SER A 7 -15.75 -16.44 12.68
C SER A 7 -16.28 -15.02 12.35
N ALA A 8 -17.57 -14.90 12.08
CA ALA A 8 -18.18 -13.60 11.74
C ALA A 8 -18.29 -12.67 12.97
N GLY A 9 -18.50 -13.23 14.15
CA GLY A 9 -18.58 -12.48 15.41
C GLY A 9 -17.23 -11.89 15.83
N GLY A 10 -16.14 -12.63 15.66
CA GLY A 10 -14.78 -12.19 15.99
C GLY A 10 -14.32 -11.01 15.13
N VAL A 11 -14.60 -11.04 13.82
CA VAL A 11 -14.28 -9.94 12.88
C VAL A 11 -15.12 -8.69 13.18
N ALA A 12 -16.38 -8.83 13.55
CA ALA A 12 -17.25 -7.70 13.91
C ALA A 12 -16.82 -7.03 15.24
N LEU A 13 -16.40 -7.80 16.24
CA LEU A 13 -15.87 -7.29 17.50
C LEU A 13 -14.52 -6.59 17.34
N ALA A 14 -13.62 -7.13 16.51
CA ALA A 14 -12.36 -6.46 16.16
C ALA A 14 -12.61 -5.12 15.45
N ARG A 15 -13.60 -5.05 14.54
CA ARG A 15 -14.03 -3.81 13.87
C ARG A 15 -14.57 -2.76 14.85
N GLN A 16 -15.22 -3.17 15.92
CA GLN A 16 -15.82 -2.24 16.90
C GLN A 16 -14.77 -1.70 17.87
N ALA A 17 -13.81 -2.52 18.29
CA ALA A 17 -12.70 -2.12 19.17
C ALA A 17 -11.72 -1.15 18.48
N ASP A 18 -11.47 -1.31 17.16
CA ASP A 18 -10.58 -0.43 16.40
C ASP A 18 -11.23 0.91 16.00
N ARG A 19 -12.53 1.10 16.25
CA ARG A 19 -13.27 2.33 15.89
C ARG A 19 -13.27 3.39 16.96
N ALA A 20 -12.80 3.09 18.16
CA ALA A 20 -12.77 4.04 19.29
C ALA A 20 -11.34 4.54 19.49
N GLY A 21 -11.03 5.71 18.98
CA GLY A 21 -9.79 6.49 19.18
C GLY A 21 -8.61 5.73 19.83
N ARG A 22 -7.89 4.92 19.07
CA ARG A 22 -6.90 3.99 19.58
C ARG A 22 -5.52 4.29 19.00
N ARG A 23 -4.52 4.23 19.86
CA ARG A 23 -3.11 4.28 19.44
C ARG A 23 -2.63 2.90 19.00
N ILE A 24 -2.07 2.80 17.79
CA ILE A 24 -1.59 1.54 17.22
C ILE A 24 -0.17 1.69 16.71
N LYS A 25 0.59 0.58 16.72
CA LYS A 25 1.89 0.48 16.05
C LYS A 25 1.71 -0.24 14.72
N VAL A 26 2.17 0.39 13.65
CA VAL A 26 2.01 -0.11 12.29
C VAL A 26 3.36 -0.23 11.62
N PHE A 27 3.67 -1.42 11.13
CA PHE A 27 4.77 -1.66 10.20
C PHE A 27 4.32 -1.30 8.78
N ILE A 28 4.88 -0.23 8.22
CA ILE A 28 4.45 0.34 6.93
C ILE A 28 5.05 -0.44 5.77
N VAL A 29 4.22 -0.99 4.91
CA VAL A 29 4.67 -1.76 3.73
C VAL A 29 4.17 -1.20 2.40
N VAL A 30 3.23 -0.27 2.45
CA VAL A 30 2.65 0.41 1.28
C VAL A 30 2.68 1.92 1.46
N LYS A 31 3.17 2.60 0.44
CA LYS A 31 2.94 4.01 0.17
C LYS A 31 2.62 4.14 -1.31
N THR A 32 1.39 4.54 -1.64
CA THR A 32 1.03 4.70 -3.06
C THR A 32 1.49 6.05 -3.59
N ALA A 33 1.67 6.14 -4.90
CA ALA A 33 1.76 7.44 -5.55
C ALA A 33 0.43 8.20 -5.41
N PRO A 34 0.45 9.52 -5.15
CA PRO A 34 -0.76 10.30 -5.14
C PRO A 34 -1.41 10.29 -6.53
N THR A 35 -2.72 10.14 -6.54
CA THR A 35 -3.52 10.18 -7.77
C THR A 35 -4.65 11.17 -7.59
N PRO A 36 -4.82 12.16 -8.50
CA PRO A 36 -5.88 13.13 -8.37
C PRO A 36 -7.26 12.47 -8.31
N SER A 37 -8.00 12.76 -7.26
CA SER A 37 -9.39 12.33 -7.09
C SER A 37 -10.26 13.53 -6.67
N ARG A 38 -11.57 13.43 -6.89
CA ARG A 38 -12.50 14.53 -6.56
C ARG A 38 -12.47 14.94 -5.08
N SER A 39 -12.13 14.03 -4.19
CA SER A 39 -12.15 14.29 -2.76
C SER A 39 -10.77 14.52 -2.15
N TYR A 40 -9.70 14.03 -2.80
CA TYR A 40 -8.35 14.07 -2.26
C TYR A 40 -7.33 14.07 -3.39
N VAL A 41 -6.65 15.19 -3.60
CA VAL A 41 -5.70 15.34 -4.71
C VAL A 41 -4.30 14.90 -4.34
N ASP A 42 -3.81 15.30 -3.17
CA ASP A 42 -2.43 15.11 -2.74
C ASP A 42 -2.26 14.06 -1.64
N THR A 43 -3.29 13.27 -1.40
CA THR A 43 -3.22 12.22 -0.40
C THR A 43 -2.76 10.90 -0.97
N VAL A 44 -2.06 10.14 -0.16
CA VAL A 44 -1.62 8.79 -0.48
C VAL A 44 -2.39 7.76 0.34
N CYS A 45 -2.55 6.56 -0.22
CA CYS A 45 -2.93 5.41 0.57
C CYS A 45 -1.66 4.84 1.20
N VAL A 46 -1.64 4.81 2.52
CA VAL A 46 -0.63 4.12 3.30
C VAL A 46 -1.26 2.83 3.82
N ALA A 47 -0.55 1.71 3.71
CA ALA A 47 -1.00 0.47 4.33
C ALA A 47 0.17 -0.26 4.99
N GLY A 48 -0.16 -1.07 5.96
CA GLY A 48 0.81 -1.81 6.74
C GLY A 48 0.18 -2.92 7.53
N VAL A 49 0.98 -3.46 8.43
CA VAL A 49 0.56 -4.49 9.38
C VAL A 49 0.57 -3.88 10.76
N VAL A 50 -0.55 -3.92 11.47
CA VAL A 50 -0.61 -3.57 12.89
C VAL A 50 0.13 -4.65 13.66
N ILE A 51 1.16 -4.24 14.42
CA ILE A 51 2.00 -5.13 15.22
C ILE A 51 1.72 -5.02 16.72
N SER A 52 0.98 -4.01 17.13
CA SER A 52 0.54 -3.79 18.52
C SER A 52 -0.58 -2.74 18.55
N PRO A 53 -1.58 -2.93 19.40
CA PRO A 53 -1.85 -4.10 20.24
C PRO A 53 -2.61 -5.20 19.46
N GLY A 54 -2.51 -6.41 19.95
CA GLY A 54 -3.22 -7.59 19.40
C GLY A 54 -2.45 -8.32 18.31
N PRO A 55 -3.07 -9.30 17.65
CA PRO A 55 -2.46 -10.08 16.58
C PRO A 55 -2.18 -9.23 15.33
N LEU A 56 -1.26 -9.72 14.50
CA LEU A 56 -0.96 -9.10 13.22
C LEU A 56 -2.22 -9.00 12.36
N ARG A 57 -2.46 -7.85 11.79
CA ARG A 57 -3.57 -7.63 10.87
C ARG A 57 -3.27 -6.49 9.92
N TRP A 58 -3.82 -6.56 8.73
CA TRP A 58 -3.75 -5.48 7.77
C TRP A 58 -4.44 -4.20 8.26
N VAL A 59 -3.86 -3.06 7.96
CA VAL A 59 -4.47 -1.75 8.14
C VAL A 59 -4.19 -0.87 6.92
N ARG A 60 -5.15 -0.05 6.61
CA ARG A 60 -5.06 1.01 5.61
C ARG A 60 -5.31 2.35 6.29
N LEU A 61 -4.33 3.22 6.27
CA LEU A 61 -4.45 4.59 6.75
C LEU A 61 -4.78 5.49 5.56
N TYR A 62 -5.97 6.07 5.55
CA TYR A 62 -6.41 6.90 4.43
C TYR A 62 -7.48 7.91 4.88
N PRO A 63 -7.44 9.17 4.41
CA PRO A 63 -6.37 9.76 3.60
C PRO A 63 -5.14 10.16 4.42
N VAL A 64 -3.94 10.12 3.83
CA VAL A 64 -2.72 10.65 4.45
C VAL A 64 -2.13 11.73 3.52
N PRO A 65 -2.05 13.00 3.95
CA PRO A 65 -1.48 14.11 3.18
C PRO A 65 0.06 14.09 3.25
N PHE A 66 0.67 12.97 2.87
CA PHE A 66 2.08 12.67 3.12
C PHE A 66 3.04 13.74 2.60
N ARG A 67 2.74 14.35 1.46
CA ARG A 67 3.58 15.39 0.84
C ARG A 67 3.62 16.68 1.65
N HIS A 68 2.61 16.90 2.49
CA HIS A 68 2.43 18.09 3.31
C HIS A 68 2.81 17.89 4.77
N LEU A 69 3.18 16.66 5.17
CA LEU A 69 3.67 16.40 6.53
C LEU A 69 5.04 17.05 6.73
N ASP A 70 5.30 17.53 7.94
CA ASP A 70 6.63 17.95 8.36
C ASP A 70 7.64 16.81 8.15
N PHE A 71 8.88 17.18 7.87
CA PHE A 71 9.94 16.23 7.53
C PHE A 71 10.10 15.14 8.62
N GLU A 72 10.03 15.51 9.88
CA GLU A 72 10.16 14.60 11.04
C GLU A 72 9.01 13.58 11.14
N ARG A 73 7.87 13.86 10.49
CA ARG A 73 6.68 12.99 10.47
C ARG A 73 6.55 12.19 9.18
N GLN A 74 7.42 12.47 8.22
CA GLN A 74 7.50 11.66 7.01
C GLN A 74 8.23 10.36 7.33
N PHE A 75 7.58 9.24 7.08
CA PHE A 75 8.12 7.90 7.29
C PHE A 75 8.39 7.19 5.97
N HIS A 76 9.32 6.26 5.97
CA HIS A 76 9.64 5.43 4.82
C HIS A 76 8.80 4.14 4.79
N LYS A 77 8.81 3.43 3.67
CA LYS A 77 8.37 2.03 3.65
C LYS A 77 9.29 1.24 4.58
N TYR A 78 8.69 0.31 5.30
CA TYR A 78 9.34 -0.53 6.30
C TYR A 78 9.75 0.19 7.59
N SER A 79 9.24 1.40 7.84
CA SER A 79 9.26 2.00 9.17
C SER A 79 8.15 1.42 10.04
N ILE A 80 8.38 1.37 11.35
CA ILE A 80 7.34 1.18 12.36
C ILE A 80 6.94 2.56 12.86
N ILE A 81 5.66 2.88 12.71
CA ILE A 81 5.10 4.13 13.23
C ILE A 81 4.09 3.85 14.34
N GLU A 82 3.94 4.80 15.21
CA GLU A 82 2.86 4.85 16.20
C GLU A 82 1.92 5.99 15.86
N VAL A 83 0.61 5.71 15.84
CA VAL A 83 -0.39 6.64 15.32
C VAL A 83 -1.73 6.45 16.01
N ASP A 84 -2.42 7.57 16.28
CA ASP A 84 -3.79 7.59 16.77
C ASP A 84 -4.76 7.46 15.59
N VAL A 85 -5.69 6.52 15.68
CA VAL A 85 -6.61 6.18 14.59
C VAL A 85 -8.06 6.22 15.02
N ALA A 86 -8.92 6.57 14.08
CA ALA A 86 -10.37 6.58 14.21
C ALA A 86 -11.04 5.78 13.09
N ALA A 87 -12.37 5.69 13.17
CA ALA A 87 -13.20 5.09 12.12
C ALA A 87 -12.86 5.68 10.74
N PRO A 88 -12.97 4.88 9.66
CA PRO A 88 -12.66 5.33 8.32
C PRO A 88 -13.53 6.51 7.89
N SER A 89 -13.09 7.25 6.87
CA SER A 89 -13.87 8.33 6.27
C SER A 89 -15.22 7.82 5.76
N ARG A 90 -16.24 8.68 5.83
CA ARG A 90 -17.60 8.33 5.38
C ARG A 90 -17.58 7.79 3.94
N GLY A 91 -18.18 6.62 3.74
CA GLY A 91 -18.22 5.94 2.44
C GLY A 91 -17.07 4.95 2.17
N ASP A 92 -16.04 4.89 3.01
CA ASP A 92 -15.05 3.83 2.95
C ASP A 92 -15.48 2.67 3.86
N THR A 93 -15.98 1.58 3.24
CA THR A 93 -16.49 0.41 3.96
C THR A 93 -15.49 -0.73 4.03
N ARG A 94 -14.25 -0.54 3.54
CA ARG A 94 -13.20 -1.59 3.57
C ARG A 94 -12.85 -1.94 5.02
N PRO A 95 -12.75 -3.25 5.34
CA PRO A 95 -12.57 -3.69 6.73
C PRO A 95 -11.26 -3.19 7.36
N GLU A 96 -10.20 -3.04 6.57
CA GLU A 96 -8.88 -2.60 7.04
C GLU A 96 -8.72 -1.08 7.13
N SER A 97 -9.70 -0.30 6.65
CA SER A 97 -9.56 1.16 6.57
C SER A 97 -9.75 1.84 7.91
N LEU A 98 -8.80 2.68 8.26
CA LEU A 98 -8.83 3.59 9.40
C LEU A 98 -8.38 5.00 8.96
N ARG A 99 -8.78 6.01 9.69
CA ARG A 99 -8.34 7.39 9.51
C ARG A 99 -7.34 7.77 10.60
N VAL A 100 -6.29 8.47 10.23
CA VAL A 100 -5.40 9.12 11.21
C VAL A 100 -6.15 10.27 11.87
N GLU A 101 -6.17 10.32 13.20
CA GLU A 101 -6.85 11.40 13.95
C GLU A 101 -6.06 12.69 13.94
N ASP A 102 -4.77 12.61 14.20
CA ASP A 102 -3.90 13.78 14.30
C ASP A 102 -2.54 13.46 13.66
N PHE A 103 -2.25 14.07 12.54
CA PHE A 103 -0.99 13.90 11.83
C PHE A 103 0.23 14.41 12.60
N ASN A 104 0.01 15.35 13.55
CA ASN A 104 1.08 15.88 14.39
C ASN A 104 1.55 14.88 15.45
N LYS A 105 0.76 13.85 15.72
CA LYS A 105 1.08 12.78 16.68
C LYS A 105 1.65 11.53 16.07
N ILE A 106 1.92 11.52 14.77
CA ILE A 106 2.65 10.42 14.14
C ILE A 106 4.07 10.40 14.70
N ALA A 107 4.47 9.25 15.25
CA ALA A 107 5.82 9.02 15.72
C ALA A 107 6.48 7.89 14.91
N VAL A 108 7.64 8.15 14.33
CA VAL A 108 8.48 7.11 13.72
C VAL A 108 9.27 6.45 14.86
N ILE A 109 8.95 5.17 15.13
CA ILE A 109 9.55 4.43 16.25
C ILE A 109 10.82 3.72 15.82
N GLU A 110 10.82 3.15 14.63
CA GLU A 110 11.92 2.37 14.09
C GLU A 110 11.93 2.42 12.56
N GLU A 111 13.10 2.54 11.99
CA GLU A 111 13.33 2.34 10.56
C GLU A 111 14.09 1.04 10.35
N THR A 112 13.51 0.12 9.58
CA THR A 112 14.18 -1.15 9.28
C THR A 112 14.85 -1.08 7.91
N ASP A 113 16.10 -1.50 7.82
CA ASP A 113 16.82 -1.63 6.56
C ASP A 113 16.43 -2.92 5.79
N SER A 114 16.99 -3.09 4.58
CA SER A 114 16.67 -4.24 3.72
C SER A 114 17.15 -5.59 4.24
N ASN A 115 18.09 -5.60 5.20
CA ASN A 115 18.68 -6.80 5.78
C ASN A 115 18.14 -7.08 7.20
N SER A 116 17.20 -6.25 7.68
CA SER A 116 16.64 -6.35 9.02
C SER A 116 15.92 -7.68 9.23
N VAL A 117 16.37 -8.46 10.20
CA VAL A 117 15.70 -9.70 10.65
C VAL A 117 14.26 -9.38 11.05
N ARG A 118 14.05 -8.32 11.83
CA ARG A 118 12.71 -7.89 12.27
C ARG A 118 11.74 -7.62 11.12
N ARG A 119 12.21 -7.01 10.03
CA ARG A 119 11.39 -6.81 8.82
C ARG A 119 10.91 -8.14 8.25
N HIS A 120 11.81 -9.12 8.17
CA HIS A 120 11.51 -10.42 7.57
C HIS A 120 10.66 -11.29 8.49
N GLU A 121 10.83 -11.20 9.81
CA GLU A 121 9.97 -11.84 10.80
C GLU A 121 8.54 -11.33 10.66
N ILE A 122 8.30 -10.02 10.75
CA ILE A 122 6.96 -9.45 10.61
C ILE A 122 6.32 -9.86 9.27
N MET A 123 7.05 -9.76 8.16
CA MET A 123 6.52 -10.14 6.85
C MET A 123 6.35 -11.65 6.67
N GLY A 124 7.11 -12.46 7.42
CA GLY A 124 6.99 -13.92 7.43
C GLY A 124 5.70 -14.41 8.10
N GLU A 125 5.22 -13.69 9.11
CA GLU A 125 3.98 -14.00 9.84
C GLU A 125 2.72 -13.52 9.09
N VAL A 126 2.87 -12.68 8.05
CA VAL A 126 1.72 -12.22 7.25
C VAL A 126 1.27 -13.34 6.32
N GLU A 127 0.05 -13.81 6.50
CA GLU A 127 -0.56 -14.83 5.65
C GLU A 127 -0.60 -14.38 4.18
N SER A 128 -0.14 -15.27 3.31
CA SER A 128 -0.28 -15.09 1.86
C SER A 128 -1.68 -15.51 1.40
N THR A 129 -2.18 -14.81 0.39
CA THR A 129 -3.43 -15.13 -0.30
C THR A 129 -3.20 -15.18 -1.81
N THR A 130 -4.27 -15.39 -2.59
CA THR A 130 -4.17 -15.34 -4.05
C THR A 130 -4.95 -14.15 -4.62
N ALA A 131 -4.49 -13.60 -5.73
CA ALA A 131 -5.21 -12.53 -6.42
C ALA A 131 -6.62 -12.98 -6.85
N CYS A 132 -6.80 -14.25 -7.21
CA CYS A 132 -8.10 -14.84 -7.49
C CYS A 132 -9.02 -14.87 -6.27
N ALA A 133 -8.50 -15.19 -5.08
CA ALA A 133 -9.31 -15.19 -3.85
C ALA A 133 -9.76 -13.78 -3.48
N LEU A 134 -8.85 -12.79 -3.55
CA LEU A 134 -9.18 -11.38 -3.32
C LEU A 134 -10.27 -10.89 -4.28
N TYR A 135 -10.16 -11.21 -5.57
CA TYR A 135 -11.15 -10.84 -6.57
C TYR A 135 -12.51 -11.48 -6.30
N ARG A 136 -12.56 -12.79 -6.06
CA ARG A 136 -13.80 -13.51 -5.76
C ARG A 136 -14.46 -13.01 -4.47
N GLY A 137 -13.67 -12.79 -3.42
CA GLY A 137 -14.16 -12.22 -2.17
C GLY A 137 -14.81 -10.86 -2.38
N ALA A 138 -14.14 -9.95 -3.10
CA ALA A 138 -14.66 -8.63 -3.38
C ALA A 138 -15.90 -8.63 -4.29
N GLN A 139 -16.09 -9.65 -5.14
CA GLN A 139 -17.32 -9.83 -5.92
C GLN A 139 -18.48 -10.34 -5.04
N ALA A 140 -18.19 -11.28 -4.13
CA ALA A 140 -19.21 -11.88 -3.26
C ALA A 140 -19.67 -10.92 -2.15
N ASP A 141 -18.73 -10.19 -1.54
CA ASP A 141 -19.01 -9.20 -0.49
C ASP A 141 -18.16 -7.92 -0.69
N PRO A 142 -18.61 -6.99 -1.52
CA PRO A 142 -17.85 -5.76 -1.81
C PRO A 142 -17.57 -4.89 -0.58
N ALA A 143 -18.36 -5.00 0.48
CA ALA A 143 -18.21 -4.18 1.68
C ALA A 143 -17.38 -4.87 2.77
N GLY A 144 -17.50 -6.19 2.90
CA GLY A 144 -16.87 -6.95 4.00
C GLY A 144 -15.64 -7.74 3.62
N ALA A 145 -15.43 -7.99 2.32
CA ALA A 145 -14.26 -8.75 1.89
C ALA A 145 -12.95 -7.99 2.11
N THR A 146 -11.89 -8.73 2.39
CA THR A 146 -10.51 -8.24 2.52
C THR A 146 -10.10 -7.40 1.30
N SER A 147 -9.60 -6.20 1.57
CA SER A 147 -9.22 -5.22 0.56
C SER A 147 -7.71 -5.11 0.34
N LEU A 148 -6.93 -5.82 1.13
CA LEU A 148 -5.46 -5.93 1.08
C LEU A 148 -5.06 -7.40 1.11
N GLY A 149 -3.93 -7.73 0.50
CA GLY A 149 -3.38 -9.09 0.59
C GLY A 149 -1.96 -9.19 0.05
N LEU A 150 -1.23 -10.17 0.59
CA LEU A 150 0.12 -10.53 0.19
C LEU A 150 0.03 -11.73 -0.77
N VAL A 151 0.52 -11.57 -2.00
CA VAL A 151 0.38 -12.55 -3.09
C VAL A 151 1.73 -12.97 -3.64
N VAL A 152 1.95 -14.27 -3.79
CA VAL A 152 3.11 -14.83 -4.49
C VAL A 152 2.81 -14.83 -6.00
N PRO A 153 3.57 -14.07 -6.82
CA PRO A 153 3.39 -14.08 -8.26
C PRO A 153 4.10 -15.29 -8.91
N ILE A 154 3.46 -15.88 -9.91
CA ILE A 154 4.01 -16.93 -10.75
C ILE A 154 4.23 -16.35 -12.15
N ASP A 155 5.44 -16.55 -12.71
CA ASP A 155 5.86 -16.03 -14.02
C ASP A 155 5.55 -14.51 -14.20
N PRO A 156 5.96 -13.66 -13.24
CA PRO A 156 5.70 -12.23 -13.33
C PRO A 156 6.57 -11.57 -14.40
N ARG A 157 5.97 -10.63 -15.14
CA ARG A 157 6.66 -9.75 -16.08
C ARG A 157 6.03 -8.36 -16.02
N ILE A 158 6.73 -7.33 -16.49
CA ILE A 158 6.17 -5.99 -16.58
C ILE A 158 5.68 -5.67 -18.01
N GLU A 159 4.68 -4.80 -18.06
CA GLU A 159 4.25 -4.08 -19.27
C GLU A 159 4.36 -2.59 -19.01
N ILE A 160 5.07 -1.86 -19.90
CA ILE A 160 5.31 -0.43 -19.78
C ILE A 160 4.64 0.27 -20.97
N VAL A 161 3.72 1.18 -20.67
CA VAL A 161 2.98 1.95 -21.69
C VAL A 161 3.18 3.44 -21.42
N ALA A 162 3.36 4.24 -22.47
CA ALA A 162 3.43 5.67 -22.33
C ALA A 162 2.15 6.22 -21.68
N SER A 163 2.30 7.19 -20.78
CA SER A 163 1.19 7.85 -20.13
C SER A 163 0.67 8.98 -21.01
N GLU A 164 -0.65 9.11 -21.12
CA GLU A 164 -1.30 10.25 -21.77
C GLU A 164 -1.34 11.51 -20.88
N GLY A 165 -0.71 11.44 -19.70
CA GLY A 165 -0.79 12.50 -18.70
C GLY A 165 -2.07 12.47 -17.86
N TRP A 166 -2.32 13.55 -17.14
CA TRP A 166 -3.59 13.73 -16.44
C TRP A 166 -4.70 14.08 -17.42
N SER A 167 -5.88 13.46 -17.23
CA SER A 167 -7.08 13.85 -17.97
C SER A 167 -7.46 15.30 -17.65
N GLU A 168 -8.26 15.93 -18.48
CA GLU A 168 -8.72 17.31 -18.25
C GLU A 168 -9.45 17.44 -16.90
N SER A 169 -10.30 16.46 -16.56
CA SER A 169 -10.97 16.44 -15.25
C SER A 169 -10.00 16.33 -14.07
N GLN A 170 -8.91 15.57 -14.22
CA GLN A 170 -7.87 15.46 -13.19
C GLN A 170 -7.08 16.77 -13.08
N ARG A 171 -6.73 17.42 -14.19
CA ARG A 171 -6.05 18.73 -14.18
C ARG A 171 -6.89 19.79 -13.48
N ARG A 172 -8.17 19.91 -13.83
CA ARG A 172 -9.10 20.83 -13.14
C ARG A 172 -9.22 20.54 -11.64
N THR A 173 -9.18 19.26 -11.27
CA THR A 173 -9.22 18.86 -9.86
C THR A 173 -7.93 19.26 -9.13
N ILE A 174 -6.75 19.15 -9.77
CA ILE A 174 -5.47 19.57 -9.19
C ILE A 174 -5.46 21.09 -8.99
N GLU A 175 -5.87 21.86 -10.02
CA GLU A 175 -5.94 23.33 -9.97
C GLU A 175 -6.88 23.81 -8.84
N ALA A 176 -8.12 23.30 -8.80
CA ALA A 176 -9.07 23.68 -7.76
C ALA A 176 -8.59 23.32 -6.34
N HIS A 177 -7.81 22.26 -6.21
CA HIS A 177 -7.28 21.84 -4.90
C HIS A 177 -6.08 22.68 -4.45
N GLN A 178 -5.26 23.15 -5.37
CA GLN A 178 -4.17 24.08 -5.05
C GLN A 178 -4.70 25.39 -4.45
N ASP A 179 -5.83 25.89 -4.97
CA ASP A 179 -6.50 27.06 -4.46
C ASP A 179 -7.11 26.82 -3.05
N GLN A 180 -7.65 25.63 -2.81
CA GLN A 180 -8.30 25.27 -1.55
C GLN A 180 -7.31 24.91 -0.43
N LEU A 181 -6.15 24.32 -0.76
CA LEU A 181 -5.07 24.03 0.19
C LEU A 181 -4.52 25.31 0.83
N ALA A 182 -4.58 26.43 0.14
CA ALA A 182 -4.20 27.74 0.69
C ALA A 182 -5.12 28.20 1.82
N LEU A 183 -6.34 27.66 1.89
CA LEU A 183 -7.39 28.06 2.83
C LEU A 183 -7.56 27.13 4.03
N ASP A 184 -7.37 25.79 3.84
CA ASP A 184 -7.86 24.79 4.81
C ASP A 184 -6.76 24.12 5.66
N LEU A 185 -5.48 24.28 5.34
CA LEU A 185 -4.40 23.58 6.02
C LEU A 185 -3.85 24.37 7.20
N GLY A 186 -4.09 23.87 8.42
CA GLY A 186 -3.49 24.39 9.64
C GLY A 186 -1.95 24.39 9.60
N ALA A 187 -1.31 25.09 10.55
CA ALA A 187 0.15 25.35 10.59
C ALA A 187 1.07 24.13 10.56
N ALA A 188 0.52 22.92 10.68
CA ALA A 188 1.27 21.65 10.71
C ALA A 188 1.57 21.05 9.32
N LEU A 189 1.07 21.64 8.23
CA LEU A 189 1.23 21.09 6.89
C LEU A 189 2.07 22.03 6.00
N ARG A 190 3.06 21.49 5.32
CA ARG A 190 3.90 22.24 4.39
C ARG A 190 3.07 22.71 3.19
N ARG A 191 3.10 24.03 2.91
CA ARG A 191 2.36 24.65 1.81
C ARG A 191 3.11 24.62 0.47
N ASP A 192 4.38 24.24 0.47
CA ASP A 192 5.34 24.36 -0.64
C ASP A 192 5.56 23.06 -1.43
N ALA A 193 4.64 22.09 -1.33
CA ALA A 193 4.75 20.88 -2.12
C ALA A 193 4.63 21.19 -3.62
N PRO A 194 5.57 20.72 -4.46
CA PRO A 194 5.53 21.01 -5.90
C PRO A 194 4.27 20.44 -6.54
N PRO A 195 3.81 21.00 -7.68
CA PRO A 195 2.63 20.50 -8.39
C PRO A 195 2.67 19.00 -8.63
N LEU A 196 1.50 18.37 -8.63
CA LEU A 196 1.38 16.94 -8.88
C LEU A 196 1.52 16.66 -10.38
N GLU A 197 2.67 16.15 -10.79
CA GLU A 197 2.96 15.78 -12.17
C GLU A 197 2.54 14.33 -12.46
N SER A 198 2.06 14.11 -13.71
CA SER A 198 1.79 12.76 -14.18
C SER A 198 3.09 12.05 -14.52
N PRO A 199 3.26 10.77 -14.11
CA PRO A 199 4.41 10.00 -14.53
C PRO A 199 4.38 9.76 -16.05
N PRO A 200 5.53 9.73 -16.75
CA PRO A 200 5.61 9.52 -18.20
C PRO A 200 5.17 8.14 -18.65
N PHE A 201 5.22 7.15 -17.77
CA PHE A 201 4.80 5.77 -18.07
C PHE A 201 3.85 5.24 -17.01
N ARG A 202 2.90 4.41 -17.47
CA ARG A 202 2.10 3.51 -16.66
C ARG A 202 2.71 2.12 -16.76
N VAL A 203 2.75 1.39 -15.64
CA VAL A 203 3.38 0.07 -15.57
C VAL A 203 2.40 -0.93 -14.94
N TRP A 204 2.36 -2.13 -15.49
CA TRP A 204 1.58 -3.25 -14.97
C TRP A 204 2.48 -4.44 -14.72
N TYR A 205 2.14 -5.23 -13.70
CA TYR A 205 2.58 -6.62 -13.63
C TYR A 205 1.56 -7.52 -14.30
N VAL A 206 2.06 -8.46 -15.10
CA VAL A 206 1.30 -9.56 -15.70
C VAL A 206 1.85 -10.86 -15.13
N TYR A 207 1.01 -11.64 -14.43
CA TYR A 207 1.43 -12.82 -13.71
C TYR A 207 0.25 -13.77 -13.47
N ARG A 208 0.54 -14.99 -13.02
CA ARG A 208 -0.43 -15.91 -12.42
C ARG A 208 -0.27 -15.91 -10.90
N CYS A 209 -1.27 -16.33 -10.18
CA CYS A 209 -1.18 -16.63 -8.74
C CYS A 209 -1.37 -18.14 -8.49
N GLU A 210 -1.15 -18.58 -7.27
CA GLU A 210 -1.19 -20.00 -6.87
C GLU A 210 -2.59 -20.61 -6.88
N ALA A 211 -3.64 -19.84 -7.20
CA ALA A 211 -5.00 -20.38 -7.28
C ALA A 211 -5.16 -21.31 -8.48
N ASP A 212 -5.84 -22.43 -8.27
CA ASP A 212 -6.21 -23.37 -9.33
C ASP A 212 -7.01 -22.66 -10.42
N GLY A 213 -6.68 -22.96 -11.69
CA GLY A 213 -7.32 -22.38 -12.86
C GLY A 213 -7.06 -20.88 -13.05
N CYS A 214 -6.07 -20.31 -12.37
CA CYS A 214 -5.69 -18.91 -12.59
C CYS A 214 -5.27 -18.67 -14.04
N ARG A 215 -6.02 -17.83 -14.77
CA ARG A 215 -5.73 -17.57 -16.18
C ARG A 215 -4.59 -16.58 -16.37
N ARG A 216 -4.61 -15.44 -15.72
CA ARG A 216 -3.58 -14.39 -15.58
C ARG A 216 -4.22 -13.14 -14.97
N HIS A 217 -3.39 -12.37 -14.29
CA HIS A 217 -3.72 -11.04 -13.79
C HIS A 217 -2.88 -10.00 -14.54
N ARG A 218 -3.49 -8.86 -14.84
CA ARG A 218 -2.80 -7.66 -15.32
C ARG A 218 -3.18 -6.53 -14.37
N GLN A 219 -2.25 -6.14 -13.49
CA GLN A 219 -2.52 -5.20 -12.42
C GLN A 219 -1.55 -4.03 -12.44
N GLY A 220 -2.11 -2.82 -12.43
CA GLY A 220 -1.33 -1.58 -12.43
C GLY A 220 -0.52 -1.43 -11.15
N ILE A 221 0.68 -0.88 -11.26
CA ILE A 221 1.58 -0.59 -10.13
C ILE A 221 1.30 0.83 -9.65
N LEU A 222 0.93 0.96 -8.39
CA LEU A 222 0.65 2.25 -7.73
C LEU A 222 1.71 2.60 -6.66
N ASP A 223 2.79 1.84 -6.57
CA ASP A 223 3.88 2.09 -5.63
C ASP A 223 4.52 3.47 -5.87
N CYS A 224 4.68 4.25 -4.80
CA CYS A 224 5.33 5.56 -4.88
C CYS A 224 6.79 5.48 -5.38
N GLU A 225 7.48 4.36 -5.15
CA GLU A 225 8.84 4.15 -5.65
C GLU A 225 8.90 4.17 -7.19
N LEU A 226 7.86 3.69 -7.87
CA LEU A 226 7.79 3.74 -9.34
C LEU A 226 7.74 5.19 -9.84
N THR A 227 6.93 6.03 -9.21
CA THR A 227 6.82 7.45 -9.58
C THR A 227 8.11 8.20 -9.25
N ALA A 228 8.69 7.94 -8.09
CA ALA A 228 9.96 8.53 -7.68
C ALA A 228 11.12 8.14 -8.62
N LEU A 229 11.18 6.87 -9.02
CA LEU A 229 12.16 6.37 -9.99
C LEU A 229 12.05 7.08 -11.34
N GLN A 230 10.84 7.23 -11.85
CA GLN A 230 10.59 7.90 -13.13
C GLN A 230 11.03 9.37 -13.10
N ARG A 231 10.66 10.10 -12.04
CA ARG A 231 11.08 11.51 -11.86
C ARG A 231 12.59 11.63 -11.76
N ARG A 232 13.23 10.71 -11.04
CA ARG A 232 14.68 10.70 -10.91
C ARG A 232 15.35 10.45 -12.26
N ALA A 233 14.91 9.46 -13.03
CA ALA A 233 15.44 9.15 -14.34
C ALA A 233 15.30 10.34 -15.31
N GLN A 234 14.15 11.05 -15.30
CA GLN A 234 13.95 12.27 -16.10
C GLN A 234 14.93 13.39 -15.70
N LYS A 235 15.07 13.61 -14.38
CA LYS A 235 15.98 14.64 -13.84
C LYS A 235 17.45 14.38 -14.19
N GLU A 236 17.86 13.12 -14.19
CA GLU A 236 19.23 12.68 -14.53
C GLU A 236 19.44 12.50 -16.05
N GLY A 237 18.44 12.75 -16.89
CA GLY A 237 18.51 12.58 -18.35
C GLY A 237 18.64 11.13 -18.81
N GLY A 238 18.24 10.18 -17.97
CA GLY A 238 18.29 8.77 -18.26
C GLY A 238 17.08 8.26 -19.06
N ASP A 239 17.22 7.08 -19.68
CA ASP A 239 16.08 6.39 -20.29
C ASP A 239 15.14 5.82 -19.22
N VAL A 240 14.05 6.52 -18.99
CA VAL A 240 13.05 6.18 -17.96
C VAL A 240 12.54 4.74 -18.11
N ARG A 241 12.30 4.28 -19.34
CA ARG A 241 11.81 2.92 -19.61
C ARG A 241 12.82 1.87 -19.19
N SER A 242 14.09 2.09 -19.50
CA SER A 242 15.19 1.19 -19.10
C SER A 242 15.33 1.13 -17.59
N TRP A 243 15.24 2.27 -16.87
CA TRP A 243 15.30 2.31 -15.42
C TRP A 243 14.14 1.56 -14.76
N ILE A 244 12.91 1.70 -15.32
CA ILE A 244 11.75 0.95 -14.84
C ILE A 244 12.00 -0.56 -15.02
N LYS A 245 12.45 -0.98 -16.20
CA LYS A 245 12.71 -2.39 -16.50
C LYS A 245 13.77 -2.96 -15.57
N ASP A 246 14.87 -2.27 -15.40
CA ASP A 246 15.95 -2.70 -14.51
C ASP A 246 15.43 -2.88 -13.08
N ARG A 247 14.74 -1.88 -12.51
CA ARG A 247 14.30 -1.91 -11.12
C ARG A 247 13.15 -2.88 -10.87
N PHE A 248 12.06 -2.77 -11.67
CA PHE A 248 10.80 -3.48 -11.41
C PHE A 248 10.74 -4.88 -12.05
N GLU A 249 11.62 -5.21 -12.97
CA GLU A 249 11.72 -6.55 -13.56
C GLU A 249 13.04 -7.22 -13.18
N THR A 250 14.18 -6.69 -13.61
CA THR A 250 15.48 -7.36 -13.43
C THR A 250 15.83 -7.54 -11.95
N ILE A 251 15.71 -6.48 -11.14
CA ILE A 251 16.09 -6.53 -9.73
C ILE A 251 14.99 -7.14 -8.87
N MET A 252 13.75 -6.63 -8.95
CA MET A 252 12.67 -7.07 -8.06
C MET A 252 12.19 -8.50 -8.34
N LEU A 253 12.27 -8.98 -9.59
CA LEU A 253 11.85 -10.33 -9.98
C LEU A 253 13.03 -11.30 -10.14
N SER A 254 14.22 -10.92 -9.72
CA SER A 254 15.41 -11.78 -9.80
C SER A 254 15.19 -13.11 -9.06
N PRO A 255 15.73 -14.23 -9.59
CA PRO A 255 15.59 -15.56 -8.98
C PRO A 255 16.15 -15.68 -7.55
N ASP A 256 17.05 -14.79 -7.13
CA ASP A 256 17.58 -14.73 -5.76
C ASP A 256 16.64 -14.03 -4.78
N ARG A 257 15.51 -13.50 -5.25
CA ARG A 257 14.50 -12.80 -4.45
C ARG A 257 13.32 -13.69 -4.08
N SER A 258 12.77 -13.45 -2.90
CA SER A 258 11.47 -13.97 -2.47
C SER A 258 10.42 -12.90 -2.70
N THR A 259 10.05 -12.69 -3.98
CA THR A 259 9.18 -11.58 -4.36
C THR A 259 7.72 -11.88 -4.06
N ARG A 260 7.05 -10.93 -3.42
CA ARG A 260 5.62 -10.96 -3.13
C ARG A 260 5.01 -9.61 -3.47
N PHE A 261 3.79 -9.61 -4.02
CA PHE A 261 3.04 -8.41 -4.31
C PHE A 261 2.05 -8.10 -3.20
N ILE A 262 2.02 -6.85 -2.76
CA ILE A 262 0.98 -6.37 -1.85
C ILE A 262 -0.10 -5.74 -2.71
N LEU A 263 -1.24 -6.40 -2.76
CA LEU A 263 -2.39 -5.98 -3.55
C LEU A 263 -3.37 -5.18 -2.71
N GLY A 264 -4.08 -4.27 -3.36
CA GLY A 264 -5.18 -3.59 -2.74
C GLY A 264 -6.14 -2.97 -3.75
N ASN A 265 -7.40 -2.82 -3.35
CA ASN A 265 -8.46 -2.21 -4.16
C ASN A 265 -8.73 -0.74 -3.78
N GLN A 266 -9.57 -0.10 -4.56
CA GLN A 266 -10.02 1.28 -4.31
C GLN A 266 -11.34 1.31 -3.53
N ALA A 267 -11.61 2.42 -2.83
CA ALA A 267 -12.83 2.61 -2.04
C ALA A 267 -14.09 2.71 -2.90
N ALA A 268 -13.99 3.23 -4.13
CA ALA A 268 -15.15 3.41 -5.01
C ALA A 268 -15.83 2.07 -5.33
N GLY A 269 -17.16 2.00 -5.13
CA GLY A 269 -17.93 0.76 -5.24
C GLY A 269 -17.70 -0.01 -6.54
N HIS A 270 -17.70 0.67 -7.69
CA HIS A 270 -17.43 0.07 -9.01
C HIS A 270 -15.99 -0.42 -9.22
N LYS A 271 -15.07 -0.07 -8.33
CA LYS A 271 -13.65 -0.48 -8.36
C LYS A 271 -13.26 -1.45 -7.24
N ARG A 272 -14.23 -1.93 -6.45
CA ARG A 272 -13.97 -2.83 -5.33
C ARG A 272 -13.32 -4.15 -5.75
N HIS A 273 -13.69 -4.67 -6.90
CA HIS A 273 -13.11 -5.88 -7.47
C HIS A 273 -11.86 -5.60 -8.32
N THR A 274 -11.41 -4.35 -8.44
CA THR A 274 -10.20 -3.99 -9.19
C THR A 274 -9.03 -3.86 -8.22
N PHE A 275 -8.13 -4.82 -8.22
CA PHE A 275 -6.91 -4.79 -7.43
C PHE A 275 -5.73 -4.26 -8.23
N SER A 276 -4.87 -3.51 -7.56
CA SER A 276 -3.60 -3.01 -8.08
C SER A 276 -2.45 -3.48 -7.21
N VAL A 277 -1.25 -3.53 -7.74
CA VAL A 277 -0.02 -3.74 -6.96
C VAL A 277 0.32 -2.42 -6.28
N LEU A 278 0.11 -2.36 -4.97
CA LEU A 278 0.38 -1.18 -4.15
C LEU A 278 1.84 -1.09 -3.73
N SER A 279 2.50 -2.25 -3.60
CA SER A 279 3.91 -2.36 -3.25
C SER A 279 4.47 -3.72 -3.62
N VAL A 280 5.80 -3.79 -3.76
CA VAL A 280 6.54 -5.04 -3.99
C VAL A 280 7.46 -5.28 -2.80
N TYR A 281 7.32 -6.43 -2.15
CA TYR A 281 8.25 -6.92 -1.15
C TYR A 281 9.16 -7.96 -1.80
N TYR A 282 10.46 -7.69 -1.88
CA TYR A 282 11.42 -8.48 -2.67
C TYR A 282 12.75 -8.72 -1.92
N PRO A 283 12.71 -9.32 -0.71
CA PRO A 283 13.91 -9.61 0.04
C PRO A 283 14.79 -10.63 -0.68
N LYS A 284 16.08 -10.65 -0.39
CA LYS A 284 16.95 -11.76 -0.82
C LYS A 284 16.54 -13.03 -0.06
N LYS A 285 16.49 -14.16 -0.76
CA LYS A 285 16.14 -15.45 -0.15
C LYS A 285 17.01 -15.78 1.06
N LYS A 286 18.32 -15.47 0.98
CA LYS A 286 19.25 -15.67 2.12
C LYS A 286 18.87 -14.89 3.39
N ASP A 287 18.33 -13.67 3.25
CA ASP A 287 17.96 -12.84 4.39
C ASP A 287 16.67 -13.35 5.04
N VAL A 288 15.70 -13.81 4.24
CA VAL A 288 14.49 -14.48 4.74
C VAL A 288 14.84 -15.75 5.50
N ASN A 289 15.71 -16.60 4.93
CA ASN A 289 16.14 -17.83 5.59
C ASN A 289 16.85 -17.56 6.91
N ARG A 290 17.70 -16.51 6.97
CA ARG A 290 18.36 -16.09 8.21
C ARG A 290 17.35 -15.67 9.29
N ALA A 291 16.32 -14.91 8.94
CA ALA A 291 15.28 -14.51 9.87
C ALA A 291 14.48 -15.72 10.41
N MET A 292 14.11 -16.65 9.52
CA MET A 292 13.42 -17.88 9.92
C MET A 292 14.24 -18.74 10.90
N MET A 293 15.56 -18.84 10.66
CA MET A 293 16.46 -19.56 11.57
C MET A 293 16.57 -18.86 12.92
N ALA A 294 16.65 -17.54 12.96
CA ALA A 294 16.72 -16.77 14.20
C ALA A 294 15.46 -16.97 15.04
N SER A 295 14.28 -16.97 14.42
CA SER A 295 13.00 -17.21 15.12
C SER A 295 12.87 -18.65 15.67
N SER A 296 13.46 -19.64 15.00
CA SER A 296 13.39 -21.05 15.43
C SER A 296 14.33 -21.40 16.59
N VAL A 297 15.30 -20.56 16.91
CA VAL A 297 16.25 -20.76 18.03
C VAL A 297 15.71 -20.22 19.36
N LEU A 298 14.62 -19.43 19.31
CA LEU A 298 14.00 -18.83 20.50
C LEU A 298 12.90 -19.70 21.14
N PHE A 299 12.67 -20.90 20.63
CA PHE A 299 11.79 -21.94 21.17
C PHE A 299 12.60 -23.22 21.45
#